data_8ab7daeaf0d39b8b5fc4086223513cd4
#
_entry.id   8ab7daeaf0d39b8b5fc4086223513cd4
#
_cell.length_a   1.000
_cell.length_b   1.000
_cell.length_c   1.000
_cell.angle_alpha   90.00
_cell.angle_beta   90.00
_cell.angle_gamma   90.00
#
_symmetry.space_group_name_H-M   'P 1'
#
loop_
_entity.id
_entity.type
_entity.pdbx_description
1 polymer ?
#
loop_
_entity_poly.entity_id
_entity_poly.type
_entity_poly.pdbx_seq_one_letter_code
_entity_poly.pdbx_strand_id
1 'polypeptide(L)'
;MRSNVAWLNNQWSENVNDEVIDDLSSTAMYVWLNGTKVEYNLAMVDSITFSKKEGITVKVKVPESWPEPIYVWIWGDDVQDGDNEHLAKKQGDWYMFTRYTKQLNIIFKTGKGWTGSANQTEDLKTDRSGCYILTQEGDKKAKFTEVDCE
;
A
#
# COMPACT_ATOMS: atom_id res chain seq x y z
N MET A 1 16.60 2.19 24.80
CA MET A 1 16.15 1.54 24.47
C MET A 1 15.45 1.39 24.24
N ARG A 2 15.64 1.31 24.27
CA ARG A 2 15.18 0.56 23.92
C ARG A 2 14.28 0.62 23.41
N SER A 3 14.67 0.49 23.60
CA SER A 3 13.90 0.02 23.15
C SER A 3 13.29 -0.19 22.92
N ASN A 4 13.42 -0.31 23.26
CA ASN A 4 12.80 -1.03 22.94
C ASN A 4 12.36 -1.43 22.65
N VAL A 5 12.86 -1.51 23.02
CA VAL A 5 12.52 -2.27 22.83
C VAL A 5 12.35 -2.58 23.01
N ALA A 6 12.59 -2.66 23.31
CA ALA A 6 12.49 -3.29 23.49
C ALA A 6 12.72 -3.57 23.48
N TRP A 7 12.91 -3.77 24.05
CA TRP A 7 13.28 -4.41 24.00
C TRP A 7 12.92 -4.94 23.86
N LEU A 8 13.37 -5.31 24.06
CA LEU A 8 13.29 -6.19 24.03
C LEU A 8 12.69 -6.49 24.25
N ASN A 9 12.77 -6.72 24.97
CA ASN A 9 12.38 -7.32 25.31
C ASN A 9 12.07 -6.94 25.44
N ASN A 10 12.49 -6.63 25.87
CA ASN A 10 12.41 -6.67 26.15
C ASN A 10 12.49 -6.04 25.94
N GLN A 11 12.68 -5.84 26.23
CA GLN A 11 12.94 -5.86 26.41
C GLN A 11 12.96 -5.20 26.16
N TRP A 12 13.19 -4.69 26.71
CA TRP A 12 13.39 -4.52 26.87
C TRP A 12 13.08 -4.29 27.22
N SER A 13 13.06 -4.31 27.95
CA SER A 13 12.95 -4.57 28.66
C SER A 13 12.99 -4.35 29.21
N GLU A 14 13.11 -4.32 29.82
CA GLU A 14 13.33 -4.60 30.46
C GLU A 14 13.40 -4.92 30.67
N ASN A 15 13.73 -4.85 31.34
CA ASN A 15 14.03 -5.63 31.78
C ASN A 15 14.13 -5.94 31.85
N VAL A 16 14.36 -5.95 32.17
CA VAL A 16 14.78 -6.64 32.42
C VAL A 16 15.21 -7.02 32.69
N ASN A 17 15.19 -7.19 32.91
CA ASN A 17 15.81 -7.78 33.49
C ASN A 17 16.74 -8.30 33.44
N ASP A 18 16.75 -8.19 33.64
CA ASP A 18 17.87 -8.46 33.67
C ASP A 18 18.39 -9.71 33.31
N GLU A 19 18.12 -10.59 33.54
CA GLU A 19 18.52 -11.64 33.13
C GLU A 19 18.57 -11.89 31.78
N VAL A 20 18.04 -11.29 31.12
CA VAL A 20 18.06 -11.45 29.83
C VAL A 20 19.30 -11.23 29.17
N ILE A 21 20.14 -10.56 29.81
CA ILE A 21 21.35 -10.27 29.26
C ILE A 21 22.21 -11.45 29.03
N ASP A 22 21.96 -12.49 29.71
CA ASP A 22 22.71 -13.68 29.46
C ASP A 22 22.61 -14.13 28.07
N ASP A 23 21.60 -13.70 27.38
CA ASP A 23 21.43 -14.12 26.05
C ASP A 23 22.12 -13.28 25.07
N LEU A 24 22.99 -12.46 25.48
CA LEU A 24 23.85 -11.76 24.57
C LEU A 24 24.70 -12.69 23.75
N SER A 25 24.82 -13.93 24.18
CA SER A 25 25.45 -14.95 23.36
C SER A 25 24.54 -15.32 22.19
N SER A 26 23.24 -15.10 22.33
CA SER A 26 22.31 -15.30 21.24
C SER A 26 22.30 -14.03 20.41
N THR A 27 22.57 -14.16 19.15
CA THR A 27 22.66 -13.03 18.26
C THR A 27 21.54 -13.00 17.24
N ALA A 28 20.41 -13.59 17.59
CA ALA A 28 19.26 -13.65 16.71
C ALA A 28 18.18 -12.68 17.17
N MET A 29 17.56 -12.02 16.20
CA MET A 29 16.35 -11.24 16.41
C MET A 29 15.24 -11.82 15.55
N TYR A 30 14.05 -11.90 16.10
CA TYR A 30 12.90 -12.43 15.38
C TYR A 30 11.89 -11.31 15.11
N VAL A 31 11.41 -11.26 13.88
CA VAL A 31 10.39 -10.31 13.47
C VAL A 31 9.23 -11.09 12.87
N TRP A 32 8.03 -10.78 13.34
CA TRP A 32 6.82 -11.39 12.79
C TRP A 32 6.23 -10.49 11.71
N LEU A 33 6.18 -11.03 10.51
CA LEU A 33 5.63 -10.32 9.36
C LEU A 33 4.49 -11.14 8.78
N ASN A 34 3.30 -10.60 8.86
CA ASN A 34 2.10 -11.29 8.34
C ASN A 34 1.98 -12.72 8.83
N GLY A 35 2.22 -12.91 10.12
CA GLY A 35 2.11 -14.24 10.72
C GLY A 35 3.31 -15.14 10.49
N THR A 36 4.33 -14.68 9.81
CA THR A 36 5.54 -15.45 9.56
C THR A 36 6.69 -14.90 10.38
N LYS A 37 7.40 -15.81 11.05
CA LYS A 37 8.56 -15.44 11.86
C LYS A 37 9.80 -15.39 10.97
N VAL A 38 10.51 -14.27 11.02
CA VAL A 38 11.77 -14.10 10.30
C VAL A 38 12.89 -13.90 11.31
N GLU A 39 13.96 -14.64 11.14
CA GLU A 39 15.11 -14.58 12.02
C GLU A 39 16.23 -13.77 11.38
N TYR A 40 16.83 -12.86 12.15
CA TYR A 40 17.98 -12.08 11.73
C TYR A 40 19.14 -12.39 12.65
N ASN A 41 20.31 -12.66 12.08
CA ASN A 41 21.52 -12.88 12.85
C ASN A 41 22.15 -11.52 13.17
N LEU A 42 22.01 -11.09 14.42
CA LEU A 42 22.47 -9.78 14.83
C LEU A 42 23.98 -9.64 14.84
N ALA A 43 24.72 -10.74 14.88
CA ALA A 43 26.17 -10.67 14.82
C ALA A 43 26.66 -10.17 13.47
N MET A 44 25.83 -10.26 12.43
CA MET A 44 26.17 -9.84 11.08
C MET A 44 25.54 -8.49 10.72
N VAL A 45 24.91 -7.82 11.69
CA VAL A 45 24.18 -6.60 11.43
C VAL A 45 24.81 -5.42 12.16
N ASP A 46 25.21 -4.40 11.43
CA ASP A 46 25.80 -3.20 12.02
C ASP A 46 24.75 -2.30 12.65
N SER A 47 23.58 -2.26 12.06
CA SER A 47 22.48 -1.46 12.57
C SER A 47 21.14 -2.02 12.13
N ILE A 48 20.10 -1.70 12.89
CA ILE A 48 18.74 -2.07 12.56
C ILE A 48 17.93 -0.79 12.44
N THR A 49 17.31 -0.60 11.30
CA THR A 49 16.47 0.57 11.05
C THR A 49 15.07 0.14 10.71
N PHE A 50 14.09 0.73 11.37
CA PHE A 50 12.69 0.51 11.05
C PHE A 50 12.14 1.80 10.44
N SER A 51 11.62 1.69 9.22
CA SER A 51 11.00 2.83 8.57
C SER A 51 9.57 2.49 8.21
N LYS A 52 8.71 3.49 8.33
CA LYS A 52 7.32 3.30 7.90
C LYS A 52 7.31 3.26 6.38
N LYS A 53 6.70 2.23 5.86
CA LYS A 53 6.51 2.12 4.41
C LYS A 53 5.35 3.04 4.02
N GLU A 54 5.61 3.96 3.11
CA GLU A 54 4.60 4.86 2.64
C GLU A 54 3.99 4.35 1.35
N GLY A 55 2.68 4.44 1.26
CA GLY A 55 1.95 4.02 0.09
C GLY A 55 1.62 5.17 -0.82
N ILE A 56 1.35 4.83 -2.08
CA ILE A 56 0.79 5.77 -3.05
C ILE A 56 -0.72 5.60 -3.00
N THR A 57 -1.43 6.68 -2.68
CA THR A 57 -2.89 6.70 -2.68
C THR A 57 -3.38 7.58 -3.81
N VAL A 58 -4.18 7.01 -4.69
CA VAL A 58 -4.84 7.74 -5.76
C VAL A 58 -6.31 7.86 -5.40
N LYS A 59 -6.82 9.08 -5.35
CA LYS A 59 -8.23 9.36 -5.09
C LYS A 59 -8.84 9.97 -6.33
N VAL A 60 -10.03 9.51 -6.69
CA VAL A 60 -10.73 10.05 -7.86
C VAL A 60 -12.17 10.38 -7.54
N LYS A 61 -12.68 11.43 -8.16
CA LYS A 61 -14.12 11.66 -8.26
C LYS A 61 -14.54 11.19 -9.65
N VAL A 62 -15.44 10.22 -9.70
CA VAL A 62 -15.88 9.65 -10.98
C VAL A 62 -17.06 10.44 -11.54
N PRO A 63 -17.30 10.36 -12.86
CA PRO A 63 -18.49 10.97 -13.45
C PRO A 63 -19.76 10.39 -12.84
N GLU A 64 -20.78 11.22 -12.68
CA GLU A 64 -22.05 10.78 -12.11
C GLU A 64 -22.70 9.66 -12.90
N SER A 65 -22.39 9.58 -14.17
CA SER A 65 -22.94 8.54 -15.04
C SER A 65 -22.34 7.15 -14.79
N TRP A 66 -21.25 7.06 -14.02
CA TRP A 66 -20.59 5.80 -13.77
C TRP A 66 -21.33 5.02 -12.68
N PRO A 67 -21.79 3.79 -12.97
CA PRO A 67 -22.43 2.98 -11.94
C PRO A 67 -21.42 2.41 -10.95
N GLU A 68 -21.85 2.25 -9.72
CA GLU A 68 -21.07 1.53 -8.71
C GLU A 68 -21.23 0.02 -8.89
N PRO A 69 -20.27 -0.77 -8.46
CA PRO A 69 -19.04 -0.38 -7.78
C PRO A 69 -17.93 0.03 -8.74
N ILE A 70 -16.96 0.78 -8.21
CA ILE A 70 -15.79 1.20 -8.96
C ILE A 70 -14.63 0.28 -8.62
N TYR A 71 -13.97 -0.22 -9.64
CA TYR A 71 -12.80 -1.08 -9.50
C TYR A 71 -11.57 -0.39 -10.03
N VAL A 72 -10.42 -0.88 -9.63
CA VAL A 72 -9.15 -0.47 -10.20
C VAL A 72 -8.48 -1.67 -10.83
N TRP A 73 -7.69 -1.42 -11.86
CA TRP A 73 -6.80 -2.40 -12.45
C TRP A 73 -5.40 -1.84 -12.37
N ILE A 74 -4.50 -2.61 -11.79
CA ILE A 74 -3.10 -2.20 -11.59
C ILE A 74 -2.18 -3.17 -12.31
N TRP A 75 -1.01 -2.66 -12.70
CA TRP A 75 0.01 -3.49 -13.33
C TRP A 75 1.39 -2.91 -13.04
N GLY A 76 2.42 -3.72 -13.28
CA GLY A 76 3.81 -3.35 -13.04
C GLY A 76 4.60 -4.55 -12.59
N ASP A 77 5.90 -4.34 -12.44
CA ASP A 77 6.82 -5.42 -12.09
C ASP A 77 6.56 -6.02 -10.71
N ASP A 78 5.95 -5.25 -9.82
CA ASP A 78 5.64 -5.68 -8.47
C ASP A 78 4.21 -6.21 -8.31
N VAL A 79 3.47 -6.32 -9.40
CA VAL A 79 2.09 -6.86 -9.37
C VAL A 79 2.12 -8.29 -9.89
N GLN A 80 1.69 -9.21 -9.03
CA GLN A 80 1.66 -10.62 -9.41
C GLN A 80 0.42 -10.94 -10.25
N ASP A 81 0.53 -11.99 -11.03
CA ASP A 81 -0.61 -12.45 -11.84
C ASP A 81 -1.79 -12.75 -10.94
N GLY A 82 -2.94 -12.23 -11.31
CA GLY A 82 -4.17 -12.40 -10.54
C GLY A 82 -4.41 -11.35 -9.48
N ASP A 83 -3.43 -10.48 -9.21
CA ASP A 83 -3.56 -9.41 -8.22
C ASP A 83 -3.80 -8.05 -8.88
N ASN A 84 -4.29 -8.04 -10.09
CA ASN A 84 -4.46 -6.81 -10.85
C ASN A 84 -5.73 -6.04 -10.49
N GLU A 85 -6.81 -6.76 -10.19
CA GLU A 85 -8.11 -6.11 -9.98
C GLU A 85 -8.45 -5.97 -8.51
N HIS A 86 -8.84 -4.77 -8.10
CA HIS A 86 -9.24 -4.50 -6.73
C HIS A 86 -10.47 -3.60 -6.71
N LEU A 87 -11.22 -3.67 -5.64
CA LEU A 87 -12.35 -2.78 -5.41
C LEU A 87 -11.81 -1.44 -4.87
N ALA A 88 -12.19 -0.34 -5.51
CA ALA A 88 -11.84 0.97 -4.99
C ALA A 88 -12.65 1.25 -3.72
N LYS A 89 -12.00 1.83 -2.73
CA LYS A 89 -12.66 2.16 -1.47
C LYS A 89 -13.38 3.51 -1.61
N LYS A 90 -14.65 3.51 -1.30
CA LYS A 90 -15.44 4.75 -1.36
C LYS A 90 -15.34 5.49 -0.02
N GLN A 91 -15.10 6.78 -0.09
CA GLN A 91 -15.08 7.67 1.07
C GLN A 91 -15.69 9.01 0.65
N GLY A 92 -16.94 9.24 1.04
CA GLY A 92 -17.68 10.40 0.57
C GLY A 92 -17.86 10.34 -0.94
N ASP A 93 -17.44 11.40 -1.63
CA ASP A 93 -17.52 11.47 -3.09
C ASP A 93 -16.26 10.93 -3.77
N TRP A 94 -15.34 10.42 -3.00
CA TRP A 94 -14.06 9.96 -3.51
C TRP A 94 -14.01 8.44 -3.56
N TYR A 95 -13.36 7.91 -4.59
CA TYR A 95 -12.95 6.52 -4.68
C TYR A 95 -11.45 6.48 -4.61
N MET A 96 -10.90 5.59 -3.81
CA MET A 96 -9.46 5.58 -3.56
C MET A 96 -8.88 4.19 -3.58
N PHE A 97 -7.60 4.13 -3.93
CA PHE A 97 -6.82 2.92 -3.88
C PHE A 97 -5.42 3.26 -3.39
N THR A 98 -4.91 2.46 -2.47
CA THR A 98 -3.58 2.63 -1.90
C THR A 98 -2.74 1.39 -2.17
N ARG A 99 -1.51 1.58 -2.62
CA ARG A 99 -0.56 0.50 -2.79
C ARG A 99 0.81 0.95 -2.30
N TYR A 100 1.50 0.03 -1.63
CA TYR A 100 2.86 0.27 -1.14
C TYR A 100 3.84 -0.12 -2.24
N THR A 101 4.19 0.84 -3.06
CA THR A 101 5.05 0.66 -4.23
C THR A 101 5.77 1.97 -4.52
N LYS A 102 6.84 1.90 -5.30
CA LYS A 102 7.56 3.09 -5.74
C LYS A 102 6.88 3.77 -6.91
N GLN A 103 6.13 3.01 -7.69
CA GLN A 103 5.42 3.52 -8.84
C GLN A 103 4.15 2.73 -9.03
N LEU A 104 3.05 3.44 -9.21
CA LEU A 104 1.73 2.84 -9.39
C LEU A 104 1.25 3.11 -10.81
N ASN A 105 0.91 2.04 -11.51
CA ASN A 105 0.21 2.12 -12.77
C ASN A 105 -1.22 1.64 -12.52
N ILE A 106 -2.19 2.47 -12.83
CA ILE A 106 -3.57 2.22 -12.42
C ILE A 106 -4.57 2.81 -13.43
N ILE A 107 -5.68 2.12 -13.60
CA ILE A 107 -6.89 2.69 -14.19
C ILE A 107 -8.03 2.47 -13.22
N PHE A 108 -9.04 3.31 -13.31
CA PHE A 108 -10.32 3.11 -12.62
C PHE A 108 -11.34 2.67 -13.67
N LYS A 109 -12.23 1.76 -13.29
CA LYS A 109 -13.22 1.22 -14.20
C LYS A 109 -14.49 0.83 -13.48
N THR A 110 -15.57 0.68 -14.24
CA THR A 110 -16.83 0.16 -13.71
C THR A 110 -16.91 -1.34 -13.96
N GLY A 111 -17.49 -2.06 -13.02
CA GLY A 111 -17.71 -3.49 -13.16
C GLY A 111 -16.46 -4.33 -12.94
N LYS A 112 -16.67 -5.56 -12.53
CA LYS A 112 -15.61 -6.52 -12.28
C LYS A 112 -15.23 -7.22 -13.57
N GLY A 113 -13.94 -7.46 -13.75
CA GLY A 113 -13.42 -8.07 -14.97
C GLY A 113 -13.47 -7.09 -16.14
N TRP A 114 -13.21 -7.57 -17.32
CA TRP A 114 -13.25 -6.75 -18.53
C TRP A 114 -14.55 -6.90 -19.32
N THR A 115 -15.23 -8.01 -19.10
CA THR A 115 -16.52 -8.25 -19.74
C THR A 115 -17.58 -7.46 -18.98
N GLY A 116 -18.22 -6.54 -19.63
CA GLY A 116 -19.23 -5.70 -19.00
C GLY A 116 -18.69 -4.43 -18.38
N SER A 117 -17.38 -4.21 -18.39
CA SER A 117 -16.84 -2.92 -18.00
C SER A 117 -17.11 -1.92 -19.10
N ALA A 118 -18.05 -1.03 -18.85
CA ALA A 118 -18.48 -0.09 -19.86
C ALA A 118 -17.62 1.18 -19.85
N ASN A 119 -17.03 1.51 -18.73
CA ASN A 119 -16.29 2.75 -18.57
C ASN A 119 -14.95 2.48 -17.91
N GLN A 120 -13.93 3.19 -18.36
CA GLN A 120 -12.61 3.11 -17.78
C GLN A 120 -11.85 4.42 -18.02
N THR A 121 -10.80 4.65 -17.24
CA THR A 121 -9.92 5.80 -17.41
C THR A 121 -8.82 5.49 -18.41
N GLU A 122 -8.11 6.54 -18.81
CA GLU A 122 -6.80 6.40 -19.41
C GLU A 122 -5.83 5.82 -18.37
N ASP A 123 -4.65 5.44 -18.80
CA ASP A 123 -3.62 4.93 -17.91
C ASP A 123 -3.05 6.07 -17.07
N LEU A 124 -2.99 5.86 -15.76
CA LEU A 124 -2.30 6.78 -14.87
C LEU A 124 -1.05 6.09 -14.34
N LYS A 125 0.09 6.76 -14.49
CA LYS A 125 1.35 6.31 -13.96
C LYS A 125 1.85 7.37 -13.00
N THR A 126 1.99 7.03 -11.74
CA THR A 126 2.37 7.99 -10.71
C THR A 126 3.32 7.38 -9.69
N ASP A 127 4.22 8.20 -9.18
CA ASP A 127 5.13 7.83 -8.11
C ASP A 127 4.77 8.54 -6.79
N ARG A 128 3.63 9.24 -6.75
CA ARG A 128 3.18 9.96 -5.57
C ARG A 128 1.67 9.89 -5.44
N SER A 129 1.18 10.15 -4.23
CA SER A 129 -0.26 10.24 -3.97
C SER A 129 -0.83 11.51 -4.59
N GLY A 130 -2.08 11.44 -5.02
CA GLY A 130 -2.75 12.57 -5.62
C GLY A 130 -4.25 12.38 -5.70
N CYS A 131 -4.94 13.49 -5.98
CA CYS A 131 -6.39 13.53 -6.13
C CYS A 131 -6.73 14.02 -7.53
N TYR A 132 -7.73 13.39 -8.14
CA TYR A 132 -8.06 13.65 -9.54
C TYR A 132 -9.57 13.71 -9.73
N ILE A 133 -10.01 14.54 -10.64
CA ILE A 133 -11.38 14.51 -11.13
C ILE A 133 -11.35 13.83 -12.48
N LEU A 134 -12.24 12.85 -12.66
CA LEU A 134 -12.34 12.13 -13.92
C LEU A 134 -13.40 12.77 -14.79
N THR A 135 -13.06 13.01 -16.06
CA THR A 135 -14.01 13.53 -17.05
C THR A 135 -14.05 12.59 -18.24
N GLN A 136 -15.25 12.27 -18.70
CA GLN A 136 -15.44 11.38 -19.83
C GLN A 136 -16.27 12.05 -20.90
N GLU A 137 -15.81 11.93 -22.14
CA GLU A 137 -16.52 12.48 -23.29
C GLU A 137 -17.04 11.31 -24.12
N GLY A 138 -18.35 11.13 -24.12
CA GLY A 138 -18.98 10.05 -24.88
C GLY A 138 -18.47 8.70 -24.43
N ASP A 139 -18.06 7.87 -25.38
CA ASP A 139 -17.57 6.52 -25.11
C ASP A 139 -16.06 6.45 -24.96
N LYS A 140 -15.39 7.59 -24.87
CA LYS A 140 -13.95 7.63 -24.74
C LYS A 140 -13.53 7.29 -23.30
N LYS A 141 -12.25 6.96 -23.15
CA LYS A 141 -11.70 6.75 -21.81
C LYS A 141 -11.73 8.05 -21.02
N ALA A 142 -12.03 7.97 -19.75
CA ALA A 142 -12.05 9.14 -18.88
C ALA A 142 -10.63 9.64 -18.63
N LYS A 143 -10.49 10.94 -18.55
CA LYS A 143 -9.20 11.60 -18.32
C LYS A 143 -9.06 12.01 -16.88
N PHE A 144 -7.84 12.00 -16.40
CA PHE A 144 -7.48 12.47 -15.07
C PHE A 144 -7.13 13.94 -15.10
N THR A 145 -7.76 14.72 -14.24
CA THR A 145 -7.37 16.11 -13.98
C THR A 145 -6.96 16.20 -12.52
N GLU A 146 -5.67 16.48 -12.28
CA GLU A 146 -5.16 16.57 -10.92
C GLU A 146 -5.73 17.79 -10.22
N VAL A 147 -6.13 17.61 -8.97
CA VAL A 147 -6.69 18.67 -8.14
C VAL A 147 -6.12 18.55 -6.74
N ASP A 148 -6.26 19.61 -5.95
CA ASP A 148 -5.85 19.56 -4.57
C ASP A 148 -6.75 18.61 -3.79
N CYS A 149 -6.14 17.81 -2.90
CA CYS A 149 -6.90 16.95 -2.02
C CYS A 149 -7.53 17.78 -0.92
N GLU A 150 -8.81 17.61 -0.74
CA GLU A 150 -9.55 18.28 0.33
C GLU A 150 -9.47 17.54 1.63
#